data_6fd2d9cd3e9c1a0c5fe85571941bd86b
#
_entry.id   6fd2d9cd3e9c1a0c5fe85571941bd86b
#
_cell.length_a   1.000
_cell.length_b   1.000
_cell.length_c   1.000
_cell.angle_alpha   90.00
_cell.angle_beta   90.00
_cell.angle_gamma   90.00
#
_symmetry.space_group_name_H-M   'P 1'
#
loop_
_entity.id
_entity.type
_entity.pdbx_description
1 polymer ?
#
loop_
_entity_poly.entity_id
_entity_poly.type
_entity_poly.pdbx_seq_one_letter_code
_entity_poly.pdbx_strand_id
1 'polypeptide(L)'
;MIKAVIFDMDGTLIDTEKYYRIFWPRALAAFGYQMTDEQALEMRSLGRPFAPMQLKAWFGEELDYYAVRDKRKELMEAELDKVGIACKAGAKEVLDFLRKREIITAIATATDLERTYKYLERVGLQDCFDKIISASMVKEGKPSPDIYRYACEQLKVSPEECLAVEDSPNGVKSAHAAGCKVVMVPDQTQPDENLKKFIDFCVPSLLGICSLVSP
;
A
#
# COMPACT_ATOMS: atom_id res chain seq x y z
N MET A 1 13.13 -1.80 20.40
CA MET A 1 12.09 -2.88 20.35
C MET A 1 10.93 -2.38 19.53
N ILE A 2 10.35 -3.18 18.64
CA ILE A 2 9.20 -2.79 17.83
C ILE A 2 7.96 -2.75 18.73
N LYS A 3 7.25 -1.63 18.73
CA LYS A 3 6.01 -1.39 19.49
C LYS A 3 4.77 -1.37 18.58
N ALA A 4 4.94 -1.03 17.30
CA ALA A 4 3.86 -0.98 16.34
C ALA A 4 4.27 -1.58 14.99
N VAL A 5 3.29 -2.18 14.30
CA VAL A 5 3.43 -2.64 12.91
C VAL A 5 2.42 -1.90 12.05
N ILE A 6 2.91 -1.21 11.03
CA ILE A 6 2.11 -0.40 10.11
C ILE A 6 2.13 -1.08 8.75
N PHE A 7 1.00 -1.59 8.32
CA PHE A 7 0.85 -2.33 7.06
C PHE A 7 0.39 -1.40 5.92
N ASP A 8 0.99 -1.52 4.75
CA ASP A 8 0.25 -1.19 3.54
C ASP A 8 -0.90 -2.18 3.34
N MET A 9 -1.86 -1.84 2.50
CA MET A 9 -3.04 -2.67 2.28
C MET A 9 -2.99 -3.45 0.96
N ASP A 10 -2.91 -2.73 -0.16
CA ASP A 10 -3.04 -3.29 -1.51
C ASP A 10 -1.74 -3.99 -1.95
N GLY A 11 -1.76 -5.31 -2.16
CA GLY A 11 -0.56 -6.11 -2.44
C GLY A 11 0.15 -6.63 -1.18
N THR A 12 -0.09 -6.01 -0.02
CA THR A 12 0.49 -6.40 1.26
C THR A 12 -0.45 -7.28 2.09
N LEU A 13 -1.63 -6.78 2.47
CA LEU A 13 -2.63 -7.50 3.26
C LEU A 13 -3.68 -8.20 2.39
N ILE A 14 -4.05 -7.57 1.28
CA ILE A 14 -5.06 -8.05 0.34
C ILE A 14 -4.50 -8.13 -1.08
N ASP A 15 -4.97 -9.09 -1.86
CA ASP A 15 -4.46 -9.40 -3.20
C ASP A 15 -5.15 -8.55 -4.28
N THR A 16 -5.02 -7.23 -4.15
CA THR A 16 -5.64 -6.23 -5.04
C THR A 16 -4.67 -5.56 -5.99
N GLU A 17 -3.35 -5.56 -5.74
CA GLU A 17 -2.37 -4.84 -6.55
C GLU A 17 -2.32 -5.31 -8.01
N LYS A 18 -2.50 -6.60 -8.25
CA LYS A 18 -2.63 -7.16 -9.61
C LYS A 18 -3.76 -6.53 -10.44
N TYR A 19 -4.86 -6.11 -9.77
CA TYR A 19 -5.97 -5.44 -10.45
C TYR A 19 -5.64 -3.99 -10.79
N TYR A 20 -4.88 -3.27 -9.97
CA TYR A 20 -4.37 -1.95 -10.32
C TYR A 20 -3.51 -2.02 -11.58
N ARG A 21 -2.60 -2.99 -11.68
CA ARG A 21 -1.76 -3.24 -12.86
C ARG A 21 -2.58 -3.50 -14.13
N ILE A 22 -3.71 -4.21 -14.02
CA ILE A 22 -4.62 -4.50 -15.14
C ILE A 22 -5.48 -3.28 -15.51
N PHE A 23 -6.02 -2.59 -14.50
CA PHE A 23 -7.07 -1.61 -14.75
C PHE A 23 -6.57 -0.18 -14.97
N TRP A 24 -5.34 0.17 -14.63
CA TRP A 24 -4.74 1.43 -15.07
C TRP A 24 -4.61 1.51 -16.60
N PRO A 25 -3.99 0.51 -17.30
CA PRO A 25 -3.95 0.52 -18.78
C PRO A 25 -5.34 0.53 -19.42
N ARG A 26 -6.29 -0.24 -18.87
CA ARG A 26 -7.65 -0.30 -19.41
C ARG A 26 -8.41 1.03 -19.26
N ALA A 27 -8.24 1.70 -18.16
CA ALA A 27 -8.85 3.01 -17.95
C ALA A 27 -8.26 4.06 -18.90
N LEU A 28 -6.94 4.10 -19.06
CA LEU A 28 -6.26 5.00 -19.99
C LEU A 28 -6.68 4.74 -21.44
N ALA A 29 -6.83 3.47 -21.84
CA ALA A 29 -7.29 3.11 -23.19
C ALA A 29 -8.69 3.66 -23.49
N ALA A 30 -9.59 3.79 -22.50
CA ALA A 30 -10.90 4.41 -22.67
C ALA A 30 -10.83 5.92 -23.02
N PHE A 31 -9.69 6.56 -22.76
CA PHE A 31 -9.40 7.96 -23.10
C PHE A 31 -8.40 8.09 -24.26
N GLY A 32 -8.09 7.00 -24.98
CA GLY A 32 -7.20 7.01 -26.13
C GLY A 32 -5.70 6.95 -25.84
N TYR A 33 -5.30 6.67 -24.59
CA TYR A 33 -3.90 6.52 -24.18
C TYR A 33 -3.48 5.06 -24.08
N GLN A 34 -2.21 4.77 -24.32
CA GLN A 34 -1.64 3.42 -24.18
C GLN A 34 -0.57 3.41 -23.08
N MET A 35 -0.83 2.67 -22.02
CA MET A 35 0.11 2.48 -20.89
C MET A 35 0.81 1.13 -21.02
N THR A 36 2.13 1.12 -20.83
CA THR A 36 2.91 -0.13 -20.78
C THR A 36 2.76 -0.81 -19.41
N ASP A 37 3.16 -2.08 -19.34
CA ASP A 37 3.16 -2.83 -18.09
C ASP A 37 4.15 -2.25 -17.07
N GLU A 38 5.32 -1.80 -17.51
CA GLU A 38 6.33 -1.12 -16.69
C GLU A 38 5.76 0.16 -16.08
N GLN A 39 5.07 0.98 -16.87
CA GLN A 39 4.40 2.18 -16.38
C GLN A 39 3.32 1.85 -15.33
N ALA A 40 2.55 0.78 -15.55
CA ALA A 40 1.55 0.33 -14.59
C ALA A 40 2.19 -0.12 -13.26
N LEU A 41 3.36 -0.79 -13.32
CA LEU A 41 4.14 -1.17 -12.14
C LEU A 41 4.70 0.03 -11.38
N GLU A 42 5.10 1.11 -12.08
CA GLU A 42 5.58 2.35 -11.45
C GLU A 42 4.47 3.11 -10.70
N MET A 43 3.19 2.93 -11.12
CA MET A 43 2.04 3.55 -10.46
C MET A 43 1.69 2.93 -9.10
N ARG A 44 2.28 1.80 -8.72
CA ARG A 44 1.96 1.10 -7.47
C ARG A 44 2.19 1.98 -6.25
N SER A 45 1.19 2.05 -5.41
CA SER A 45 1.16 2.87 -4.20
C SER A 45 1.48 4.36 -4.42
N LEU A 46 1.56 4.84 -5.68
CA LEU A 46 1.88 6.22 -5.99
C LEU A 46 0.71 7.14 -5.62
N GLY A 47 0.94 8.01 -4.66
CA GLY A 47 -0.07 8.91 -4.13
C GLY A 47 -0.11 10.27 -4.84
N ARG A 48 -1.07 11.12 -4.46
CA ARG A 48 -1.10 12.53 -4.90
C ARG A 48 -0.06 13.34 -4.12
N PRO A 49 0.60 14.35 -4.73
CA PRO A 49 0.41 14.85 -6.09
C PRO A 49 1.18 14.07 -7.18
N PHE A 50 1.98 13.07 -6.82
CA PHE A 50 2.91 12.39 -7.72
C PHE A 50 2.22 11.60 -8.83
N ALA A 51 1.13 10.89 -8.54
CA ALA A 51 0.41 10.10 -9.55
C ALA A 51 -0.15 10.95 -10.71
N PRO A 52 -0.87 12.08 -10.47
CA PRO A 52 -1.27 12.97 -11.57
C PRO A 52 -0.09 13.56 -12.31
N MET A 53 1.00 13.95 -11.63
CA MET A 53 2.21 14.48 -12.28
C MET A 53 2.86 13.43 -13.20
N GLN A 54 2.94 12.18 -12.73
CA GLN A 54 3.53 11.09 -13.50
C GLN A 54 2.72 10.76 -14.75
N LEU A 55 1.38 10.69 -14.63
CA LEU A 55 0.53 10.43 -15.79
C LEU A 55 0.59 11.57 -16.81
N LYS A 56 0.61 12.83 -16.36
CA LYS A 56 0.79 13.98 -17.26
C LYS A 56 2.15 13.98 -17.95
N ALA A 57 3.21 13.61 -17.24
CA ALA A 57 4.56 13.50 -17.81
C ALA A 57 4.63 12.44 -18.93
N TRP A 58 3.88 11.34 -18.81
CA TRP A 58 3.86 10.30 -19.84
C TRP A 58 2.90 10.57 -21.00
N PHE A 59 1.73 11.17 -20.73
CA PHE A 59 0.62 11.25 -21.67
C PHE A 59 0.22 12.67 -22.07
N GLY A 60 0.85 13.68 -21.49
CA GLY A 60 0.61 15.10 -21.80
C GLY A 60 -0.31 15.81 -20.81
N GLU A 61 -0.26 17.15 -20.84
CA GLU A 61 -0.97 18.03 -19.90
C GLU A 61 -2.49 17.95 -20.02
N GLU A 62 -3.00 17.56 -21.20
CA GLU A 62 -4.45 17.43 -21.49
C GLU A 62 -5.09 16.21 -20.78
N LEU A 63 -4.27 15.31 -20.21
CA LEU A 63 -4.80 14.14 -19.51
C LEU A 63 -5.54 14.56 -18.23
N ASP A 64 -6.83 14.22 -18.15
CA ASP A 64 -7.61 14.33 -16.92
C ASP A 64 -7.37 13.11 -16.02
N TYR A 65 -6.43 13.28 -15.10
CA TYR A 65 -6.10 12.25 -14.12
C TYR A 65 -7.32 11.75 -13.33
N TYR A 66 -8.22 12.65 -12.95
CA TYR A 66 -9.35 12.27 -12.10
C TYR A 66 -10.37 11.45 -12.88
N ALA A 67 -10.66 11.83 -14.12
CA ALA A 67 -11.54 11.05 -15.00
C ALA A 67 -10.97 9.63 -15.23
N VAL A 68 -9.68 9.51 -15.53
CA VAL A 68 -9.01 8.20 -15.72
C VAL A 68 -9.02 7.38 -14.43
N ARG A 69 -8.72 8.00 -13.28
CA ARG A 69 -8.74 7.34 -11.96
C ARG A 69 -10.13 6.83 -11.61
N ASP A 70 -11.17 7.61 -11.86
CA ASP A 70 -12.54 7.20 -11.56
C ASP A 70 -13.00 6.08 -12.50
N LYS A 71 -12.61 6.12 -13.77
CA LYS A 71 -12.84 5.00 -14.71
C LYS A 71 -12.11 3.72 -14.27
N ARG A 72 -10.87 3.83 -13.80
CA ARG A 72 -10.14 2.69 -13.22
C ARG A 72 -10.87 2.12 -12.01
N LYS A 73 -11.37 2.99 -11.10
CA LYS A 73 -12.14 2.55 -9.92
C LYS A 73 -13.39 1.79 -10.34
N GLU A 74 -14.16 2.33 -11.28
CA GLU A 74 -15.36 1.69 -11.82
C GLU A 74 -15.06 0.28 -12.35
N LEU A 75 -14.07 0.17 -13.24
CA LEU A 75 -13.70 -1.10 -13.86
C LEU A 75 -13.19 -2.12 -12.83
N MET A 76 -12.38 -1.67 -11.87
CA MET A 76 -11.82 -2.52 -10.83
C MET A 76 -12.91 -3.02 -9.87
N GLU A 77 -13.83 -2.15 -9.43
CA GLU A 77 -14.95 -2.55 -8.56
C GLU A 77 -15.85 -3.57 -9.25
N ALA A 78 -16.19 -3.33 -10.52
CA ALA A 78 -17.01 -4.27 -11.30
C ALA A 78 -16.37 -5.67 -11.41
N GLU A 79 -15.04 -5.75 -11.44
CA GLU A 79 -14.34 -7.04 -11.43
C GLU A 79 -14.31 -7.64 -10.03
N LEU A 80 -13.95 -6.86 -9.01
CA LEU A 80 -13.89 -7.32 -7.62
C LEU A 80 -15.25 -7.76 -7.07
N ASP A 81 -16.35 -7.21 -7.58
CA ASP A 81 -17.70 -7.65 -7.24
C ASP A 81 -18.01 -9.07 -7.78
N LYS A 82 -17.36 -9.48 -8.89
CA LYS A 82 -17.52 -10.81 -9.48
C LYS A 82 -16.62 -11.86 -8.84
N VAL A 83 -15.33 -11.49 -8.63
CA VAL A 83 -14.29 -12.46 -8.24
C VAL A 83 -14.00 -12.46 -6.73
N GLY A 84 -14.46 -11.41 -6.01
CA GLY A 84 -14.14 -11.19 -4.60
C GLY A 84 -12.74 -10.61 -4.39
N ILE A 85 -12.40 -10.39 -3.12
CA ILE A 85 -11.07 -9.96 -2.67
C ILE A 85 -10.51 -11.06 -1.77
N ALA A 86 -9.27 -11.48 -2.03
CA ALA A 86 -8.58 -12.45 -1.19
C ALA A 86 -7.60 -11.74 -0.24
N CYS A 87 -7.43 -12.29 0.97
CA CYS A 87 -6.28 -11.94 1.82
C CYS A 87 -5.00 -12.51 1.23
N LYS A 88 -3.89 -11.82 1.45
CA LYS A 88 -2.55 -12.39 1.22
C LYS A 88 -2.30 -13.49 2.25
N ALA A 89 -1.53 -14.51 1.84
CA ALA A 89 -1.19 -15.63 2.71
C ALA A 89 -0.47 -15.13 3.99
N GLY A 90 -0.97 -15.58 5.13
CA GLY A 90 -0.43 -15.20 6.44
C GLY A 90 -0.98 -13.89 7.02
N ALA A 91 -1.89 -13.18 6.33
CA ALA A 91 -2.41 -11.90 6.81
C ALA A 91 -3.17 -12.04 8.15
N LYS A 92 -4.08 -13.00 8.24
CA LYS A 92 -4.84 -13.23 9.48
C LYS A 92 -3.95 -13.74 10.60
N GLU A 93 -3.06 -14.67 10.29
CA GLU A 93 -2.14 -15.29 11.23
C GLU A 93 -1.18 -14.28 11.85
N VAL A 94 -0.60 -13.37 11.05
CA VAL A 94 0.30 -12.33 11.57
C VAL A 94 -0.46 -11.33 12.44
N LEU A 95 -1.67 -10.90 12.05
CA LEU A 95 -2.49 -10.00 12.85
C LEU A 95 -2.89 -10.63 14.20
N ASP A 96 -3.28 -11.90 14.20
CA ASP A 96 -3.57 -12.64 15.43
C ASP A 96 -2.32 -12.79 16.34
N PHE A 97 -1.16 -13.02 15.73
CA PHE A 97 0.11 -13.09 16.45
C PHE A 97 0.47 -11.76 17.11
N LEU A 98 0.34 -10.63 16.38
CA LEU A 98 0.62 -9.29 16.89
C LEU A 98 -0.34 -8.91 18.03
N ARG A 99 -1.64 -9.18 17.86
CA ARG A 99 -2.66 -8.94 18.89
C ARG A 99 -2.37 -9.70 20.19
N LYS A 100 -1.96 -10.98 20.10
CA LYS A 100 -1.60 -11.79 21.28
C LYS A 100 -0.37 -11.26 22.02
N ARG A 101 0.46 -10.43 21.38
CA ARG A 101 1.64 -9.78 21.95
C ARG A 101 1.42 -8.32 22.32
N GLU A 102 0.19 -7.84 22.20
CA GLU A 102 -0.18 -6.44 22.47
C GLU A 102 0.63 -5.44 21.63
N ILE A 103 1.07 -5.86 20.42
CA ILE A 103 1.74 -4.99 19.46
C ILE A 103 0.68 -4.21 18.70
N ILE A 104 0.81 -2.89 18.72
CA ILE A 104 -0.12 -1.97 18.04
C ILE A 104 -0.08 -2.19 16.54
N THR A 105 -1.25 -2.19 15.88
CA THR A 105 -1.34 -2.39 14.43
C THR A 105 -2.05 -1.23 13.74
N ALA A 106 -1.56 -0.84 12.57
CA ALA A 106 -2.22 0.17 11.74
C ALA A 106 -2.12 -0.17 10.26
N ILE A 107 -2.98 0.48 9.47
CA ILE A 107 -2.89 0.53 8.02
C ILE A 107 -2.40 1.92 7.60
N ALA A 108 -1.53 1.97 6.57
CA ALA A 108 -1.12 3.18 5.86
C ALA A 108 -1.25 2.95 4.34
N THR A 109 -2.38 3.35 3.75
CA THR A 109 -2.73 3.01 2.35
C THR A 109 -2.91 4.23 1.45
N ALA A 110 -2.56 4.07 0.15
CA ALA A 110 -2.86 5.04 -0.90
C ALA A 110 -4.35 5.02 -1.33
N THR A 111 -5.10 4.02 -0.91
CA THR A 111 -6.54 3.90 -1.17
C THR A 111 -7.33 4.87 -0.29
N ASP A 112 -8.44 5.40 -0.81
CA ASP A 112 -9.32 6.30 -0.04
C ASP A 112 -10.02 5.54 1.11
N LEU A 113 -10.39 6.28 2.15
CA LEU A 113 -10.86 5.70 3.42
C LEU A 113 -12.12 4.84 3.24
N GLU A 114 -13.07 5.28 2.44
CA GLU A 114 -14.33 4.57 2.19
C GLU A 114 -14.07 3.19 1.57
N ARG A 115 -13.23 3.15 0.53
CA ARG A 115 -12.85 1.89 -0.11
C ARG A 115 -11.99 1.00 0.79
N THR A 116 -11.16 1.61 1.61
CA THR A 116 -10.36 0.86 2.59
C THR A 116 -11.27 0.08 3.54
N TYR A 117 -12.27 0.72 4.14
CA TYR A 117 -13.24 0.03 5.00
C TYR A 117 -14.03 -1.04 4.25
N LYS A 118 -14.54 -0.72 3.05
CA LYS A 118 -15.25 -1.67 2.19
C LYS A 118 -14.42 -2.93 1.89
N TYR A 119 -13.14 -2.76 1.60
CA TYR A 119 -12.26 -3.89 1.27
C TYR A 119 -11.92 -4.72 2.51
N LEU A 120 -11.63 -4.08 3.63
CA LEU A 120 -11.37 -4.77 4.90
C LEU A 120 -12.59 -5.57 5.37
N GLU A 121 -13.79 -5.04 5.23
CA GLU A 121 -15.03 -5.74 5.53
C GLU A 121 -15.20 -6.99 4.66
N ARG A 122 -14.97 -6.89 3.34
CA ARG A 122 -15.06 -8.02 2.40
C ARG A 122 -14.12 -9.18 2.76
N VAL A 123 -12.99 -8.92 3.42
CA VAL A 123 -12.00 -9.93 3.79
C VAL A 123 -12.05 -10.29 5.29
N GLY A 124 -12.91 -9.63 6.07
CA GLY A 124 -13.07 -9.86 7.52
C GLY A 124 -11.87 -9.37 8.34
N LEU A 125 -11.29 -8.21 7.98
CA LEU A 125 -10.17 -7.58 8.68
C LEU A 125 -10.51 -6.20 9.25
N GLN A 126 -11.77 -5.76 9.20
CA GLN A 126 -12.19 -4.40 9.59
C GLN A 126 -11.88 -4.06 11.05
N ASP A 127 -11.86 -5.05 11.94
CA ASP A 127 -11.65 -4.88 13.39
C ASP A 127 -10.25 -5.31 13.86
N CYS A 128 -9.30 -5.46 12.90
CA CYS A 128 -7.97 -6.00 13.21
C CYS A 128 -6.92 -4.92 13.47
N PHE A 129 -7.27 -3.63 13.36
CA PHE A 129 -6.31 -2.53 13.41
C PHE A 129 -6.72 -1.47 14.43
N ASP A 130 -5.73 -0.96 15.18
CA ASP A 130 -5.95 0.16 16.11
C ASP A 130 -6.17 1.47 15.36
N LYS A 131 -5.57 1.63 14.17
CA LYS A 131 -5.73 2.80 13.29
C LYS A 131 -5.73 2.42 11.82
N ILE A 132 -6.53 3.15 11.05
CA ILE A 132 -6.54 3.09 9.59
C ILE A 132 -6.21 4.50 9.07
N ILE A 133 -5.08 4.62 8.38
CA ILE A 133 -4.58 5.86 7.79
C ILE A 133 -4.65 5.76 6.28
N SER A 134 -5.42 6.66 5.68
CA SER A 134 -5.58 6.78 4.24
C SER A 134 -4.80 8.00 3.71
N ALA A 135 -4.32 7.93 2.48
CA ALA A 135 -3.69 9.07 1.80
C ALA A 135 -4.59 10.33 1.69
N SER A 136 -5.90 10.20 1.94
CA SER A 136 -6.80 11.36 2.03
C SER A 136 -6.60 12.20 3.30
N MET A 137 -5.89 11.67 4.30
CA MET A 137 -5.63 12.31 5.60
C MET A 137 -4.32 13.10 5.63
N VAL A 138 -3.52 13.02 4.57
CA VAL A 138 -2.20 13.66 4.49
C VAL A 138 -2.10 14.57 3.27
N LYS A 139 -1.15 15.49 3.31
CA LYS A 139 -0.93 16.44 2.21
C LYS A 139 -0.37 15.73 0.98
N GLU A 140 0.64 14.91 1.17
CA GLU A 140 1.31 14.17 0.12
C GLU A 140 1.25 12.67 0.38
N GLY A 141 0.86 11.90 -0.62
CA GLY A 141 0.88 10.44 -0.55
C GLY A 141 2.27 9.86 -0.83
N LYS A 142 2.40 8.54 -0.76
CA LYS A 142 3.64 7.82 -1.11
C LYS A 142 4.18 8.27 -2.48
N PRO A 143 5.47 8.48 -2.66
CA PRO A 143 6.59 8.15 -1.78
C PRO A 143 6.93 9.19 -0.70
N SER A 144 6.13 10.29 -0.53
CA SER A 144 6.31 11.20 0.60
C SER A 144 6.20 10.45 1.94
N PRO A 145 6.99 10.83 2.97
CA PRO A 145 6.92 10.20 4.29
C PRO A 145 5.64 10.50 5.07
N ASP A 146 4.81 11.42 4.59
CA ASP A 146 3.71 12.00 5.35
C ASP A 146 2.76 10.95 5.94
N ILE A 147 2.40 9.92 5.17
CA ILE A 147 1.43 8.93 5.62
C ILE A 147 1.97 8.07 6.77
N TYR A 148 3.24 7.68 6.72
CA TYR A 148 3.86 6.91 7.80
C TYR A 148 4.17 7.78 9.03
N ARG A 149 4.63 9.03 8.84
CA ARG A 149 4.78 9.98 9.94
C ARG A 149 3.46 10.21 10.65
N TYR A 150 2.40 10.46 9.90
CA TYR A 150 1.07 10.66 10.45
C TYR A 150 0.56 9.39 11.16
N ALA A 151 0.83 8.20 10.62
CA ALA A 151 0.50 6.95 11.31
C ALA A 151 1.22 6.83 12.66
N CYS A 152 2.53 7.09 12.70
CA CYS A 152 3.31 7.08 13.95
C CYS A 152 2.76 8.08 14.99
N GLU A 153 2.40 9.29 14.56
CA GLU A 153 1.77 10.32 15.41
C GLU A 153 0.44 9.82 16.01
N GLN A 154 -0.43 9.25 15.17
CA GLN A 154 -1.74 8.75 15.61
C GLN A 154 -1.63 7.55 16.55
N LEU A 155 -0.58 6.75 16.42
CA LEU A 155 -0.25 5.63 17.31
C LEU A 155 0.50 6.07 18.56
N LYS A 156 1.05 7.29 18.59
CA LYS A 156 1.92 7.83 19.65
C LYS A 156 3.17 6.95 19.87
N VAL A 157 3.74 6.46 18.77
CA VAL A 157 4.94 5.62 18.75
C VAL A 157 5.99 6.30 17.88
N SER A 158 7.25 6.31 18.31
CA SER A 158 8.36 6.85 17.52
C SER A 158 8.57 6.03 16.24
N PRO A 159 8.90 6.66 15.09
CA PRO A 159 9.08 5.94 13.83
C PRO A 159 10.07 4.77 13.92
N GLU A 160 11.18 4.92 14.64
CA GLU A 160 12.20 3.88 14.84
C GLU A 160 11.72 2.67 15.66
N GLU A 161 10.59 2.80 16.34
CA GLU A 161 9.90 1.72 17.06
C GLU A 161 8.73 1.13 16.25
N CYS A 162 8.51 1.63 15.03
CA CYS A 162 7.51 1.14 14.08
C CYS A 162 8.17 0.26 13.01
N LEU A 163 7.54 -0.87 12.70
CA LEU A 163 7.86 -1.71 11.55
C LEU A 163 6.83 -1.47 10.45
N ALA A 164 7.25 -0.87 9.35
CA ALA A 164 6.41 -0.69 8.16
C ALA A 164 6.51 -1.92 7.26
N VAL A 165 5.36 -2.45 6.84
CA VAL A 165 5.25 -3.63 5.97
C VAL A 165 4.74 -3.19 4.61
N GLU A 166 5.51 -3.46 3.56
CA GLU A 166 5.28 -2.95 2.21
C GLU A 166 5.59 -3.97 1.13
N ASP A 167 4.96 -3.80 -0.06
CA ASP A 167 5.24 -4.61 -1.26
C ASP A 167 5.79 -3.77 -2.43
N SER A 168 5.66 -2.44 -2.36
CA SER A 168 5.88 -1.52 -3.47
C SER A 168 7.10 -0.61 -3.27
N PRO A 169 7.80 -0.21 -4.37
CA PRO A 169 8.92 0.73 -4.29
C PRO A 169 8.54 2.09 -3.70
N ASN A 170 7.36 2.63 -4.03
CA ASN A 170 6.91 3.92 -3.52
C ASN A 170 6.58 3.86 -2.02
N GLY A 171 6.00 2.76 -1.58
CA GLY A 171 5.72 2.55 -0.17
C GLY A 171 6.97 2.35 0.67
N VAL A 172 7.90 1.52 0.21
CA VAL A 172 9.22 1.31 0.85
C VAL A 172 9.95 2.64 1.04
N LYS A 173 10.05 3.48 -0.01
CA LYS A 173 10.68 4.81 0.07
C LYS A 173 9.97 5.71 1.07
N SER A 174 8.63 5.71 1.08
CA SER A 174 7.81 6.49 2.01
C SER A 174 8.07 6.12 3.47
N ALA A 175 8.04 4.82 3.78
CA ALA A 175 8.27 4.31 5.13
C ALA A 175 9.70 4.58 5.62
N HIS A 176 10.70 4.35 4.77
CA HIS A 176 12.10 4.64 5.07
C HIS A 176 12.32 6.13 5.35
N ALA A 177 11.78 7.02 4.48
CA ALA A 177 11.89 8.47 4.65
C ALA A 177 11.16 9.00 5.91
N ALA A 178 10.19 8.24 6.42
CA ALA A 178 9.52 8.53 7.69
C ALA A 178 10.37 8.15 8.91
N GLY A 179 11.42 7.33 8.73
CA GLY A 179 12.28 6.84 9.80
C GLY A 179 11.81 5.49 10.40
N CYS A 180 10.83 4.82 9.79
CA CYS A 180 10.41 3.51 10.20
C CYS A 180 11.44 2.42 9.84
N LYS A 181 11.44 1.31 10.58
CA LYS A 181 12.02 0.06 10.10
C LYS A 181 11.17 -0.46 8.96
N VAL A 182 11.79 -0.90 7.87
CA VAL A 182 11.07 -1.32 6.67
C VAL A 182 11.27 -2.81 6.40
N VAL A 183 10.17 -3.55 6.34
CA VAL A 183 10.15 -4.92 5.83
C VAL A 183 9.39 -4.95 4.51
N MET A 184 10.04 -5.45 3.47
CA MET A 184 9.38 -5.70 2.19
C MET A 184 8.92 -7.15 2.10
N VAL A 185 7.65 -7.31 1.71
CA VAL A 185 7.04 -8.59 1.33
C VAL A 185 6.74 -8.49 -0.17
N PRO A 186 7.63 -8.94 -1.06
CA PRO A 186 7.48 -8.73 -2.49
C PRO A 186 6.20 -9.35 -3.05
N ASP A 187 5.45 -8.59 -3.86
CA ASP A 187 4.27 -9.04 -4.59
C ASP A 187 4.51 -9.05 -6.11
N GLN A 188 4.33 -7.92 -6.81
CA GLN A 188 4.45 -7.85 -8.27
C GLN A 188 5.90 -7.77 -8.76
N THR A 189 6.83 -7.31 -7.94
CA THR A 189 8.25 -7.17 -8.29
C THR A 189 9.14 -7.50 -7.11
N GLN A 190 10.37 -8.00 -7.42
CA GLN A 190 11.42 -8.16 -6.43
C GLN A 190 12.21 -6.84 -6.27
N PRO A 191 12.78 -6.55 -5.08
CA PRO A 191 13.62 -5.37 -4.90
C PRO A 191 14.92 -5.47 -5.68
N ASP A 192 15.21 -4.44 -6.48
CA ASP A 192 16.50 -4.25 -7.12
C ASP A 192 17.54 -3.69 -6.12
N GLU A 193 18.80 -3.58 -6.56
CA GLU A 193 19.93 -3.10 -5.73
C GLU A 193 19.71 -1.64 -5.24
N ASN A 194 18.94 -0.82 -5.97
CA ASN A 194 18.65 0.53 -5.56
C ASN A 194 17.57 0.56 -4.46
N LEU A 195 16.54 -0.26 -4.60
CA LEU A 195 15.46 -0.34 -3.61
C LEU A 195 15.94 -1.01 -2.30
N LYS A 196 16.83 -2.00 -2.37
CA LYS A 196 17.40 -2.67 -1.19
C LYS A 196 18.01 -1.72 -0.16
N LYS A 197 18.50 -0.55 -0.59
CA LYS A 197 19.09 0.47 0.29
C LYS A 197 18.07 1.10 1.28
N PHE A 198 16.77 0.94 1.01
CA PHE A 198 15.66 1.46 1.80
C PHE A 198 14.95 0.37 2.62
N ILE A 199 15.45 -0.87 2.58
CA ILE A 199 14.80 -2.05 3.17
C ILE A 199 15.69 -2.58 4.29
N ASP A 200 15.16 -2.69 5.52
CA ASP A 200 15.86 -3.35 6.63
C ASP A 200 15.73 -4.87 6.55
N PHE A 201 14.56 -5.37 6.11
CA PHE A 201 14.27 -6.81 5.99
C PHE A 201 13.47 -7.10 4.72
N CYS A 202 13.75 -8.24 4.09
CA CYS A 202 12.95 -8.76 2.98
C CYS A 202 12.54 -10.19 3.32
N VAL A 203 11.23 -10.44 3.35
CA VAL A 203 10.68 -11.75 3.74
C VAL A 203 9.73 -12.27 2.66
N PRO A 204 9.65 -13.58 2.43
CA PRO A 204 8.86 -14.15 1.34
C PRO A 204 7.34 -14.12 1.60
N SER A 205 6.91 -13.89 2.84
CA SER A 205 5.50 -13.83 3.23
C SER A 205 5.30 -13.05 4.52
N LEU A 206 4.06 -12.66 4.82
CA LEU A 206 3.69 -11.96 6.04
C LEU A 206 4.05 -12.73 7.33
N LEU A 207 4.13 -14.06 7.27
CA LEU A 207 4.52 -14.88 8.43
C LEU A 207 5.97 -14.61 8.89
N GLY A 208 6.84 -14.16 7.97
CA GLY A 208 8.21 -13.76 8.33
C GLY A 208 8.28 -12.60 9.33
N ILE A 209 7.22 -11.77 9.40
CA ILE A 209 7.14 -10.65 10.35
C ILE A 209 7.17 -11.13 11.80
N CYS A 210 6.58 -12.31 12.08
CA CYS A 210 6.51 -12.84 13.43
C CYS A 210 7.89 -12.99 14.09
N SER A 211 8.92 -13.34 13.31
CA SER A 211 10.30 -13.46 13.81
C SER A 211 10.99 -12.12 14.03
N LEU A 212 10.57 -11.05 13.33
CA LEU A 212 11.17 -9.72 13.41
C LEU A 212 10.70 -8.93 14.64
N VAL A 213 9.53 -9.27 15.17
CA VAL A 213 8.91 -8.60 16.33
C VAL A 213 8.96 -9.44 17.61
N SER A 214 9.57 -10.65 17.53
CA SER A 214 9.85 -11.45 18.72
C SER A 214 11.02 -10.84 19.50
N PRO A 215 10.99 -10.85 20.85
CA PRO A 215 12.09 -10.34 21.67
C PRO A 215 13.38 -11.13 21.49
#